data_5d41aa34b2d1eac2a0250cc00c32032a
#
_entry.id   5d41aa34b2d1eac2a0250cc00c32032a
#
_cell.length_a   1.000
_cell.length_b   1.000
_cell.length_c   1.000
_cell.angle_alpha   90.00
_cell.angle_beta   90.00
_cell.angle_gamma   90.00
#
_symmetry.space_group_name_H-M   'P 1'
#
loop_
_entity.id
_entity.type
_entity.pdbx_description
1 polymer ?
#
loop_
_entity_poly.entity_id
_entity_poly.type
_entity_poly.pdbx_seq_one_letter_code
_entity_poly.pdbx_strand_id
1 'polypeptide(L)'
;MREVEAAIQRLSCVQLDSISTVERSHRIALASRIGAYPATAVSSLLGRGRVFEYWAHEACLLPVGDWPLFASQMHRGGRRWYGDVGETHPHLAEEILAEITTRGPLASRHFEGTSEGGMWNWKPAKAMLDRLWNHGDLVIAGRQGFQRLYDLPERVIPKAVLDAPIPAEPERLCALVLRGVASRGALTEAGIVEHWRLKGGVARIRSTVAALVADDRLKRIAVEDGGAPVIVPAGADLALPRPTAAVLLSPFDNLLWDRPFARRALGFEHLIEVYKPQSQRRFGYYVLPFLRGDRIVGRVDLKSERATGELIVKAFHREDGVRRSGALDDALDRALDRLRRACGLETVRR
;
A
#
# COMPACT_ATOMS: atom_id res chain seq x y z
N MET A 1 -3.17 -13.54 12.43
CA MET A 1 -4.04 -12.34 12.24
C MET A 1 -3.58 -11.12 13.03
N ARG A 2 -3.32 -11.25 14.35
CA ARG A 2 -2.84 -10.11 15.18
C ARG A 2 -1.55 -9.48 14.64
N GLU A 3 -0.59 -10.26 14.18
CA GLU A 3 0.66 -9.75 13.60
C GLU A 3 0.44 -8.99 12.28
N VAL A 4 -0.49 -9.47 11.43
CA VAL A 4 -0.85 -8.80 10.17
C VAL A 4 -1.49 -7.44 10.46
N GLU A 5 -2.43 -7.39 11.41
CA GLU A 5 -3.08 -6.15 11.85
C GLU A 5 -2.04 -5.17 12.43
N ALA A 6 -1.19 -5.63 13.34
CA ALA A 6 -0.12 -4.82 13.93
C ALA A 6 0.86 -4.29 12.88
N ALA A 7 1.19 -5.09 11.85
CA ALA A 7 2.01 -4.64 10.75
C ALA A 7 1.34 -3.54 9.90
N ILE A 8 0.02 -3.67 9.62
CA ILE A 8 -0.73 -2.63 8.92
C ILE A 8 -0.81 -1.35 9.77
N GLN A 9 -1.06 -1.47 11.07
CA GLN A 9 -1.07 -0.33 12.00
C GLN A 9 0.29 0.39 12.01
N ARG A 10 1.40 -0.37 12.09
CA ARG A 10 2.76 0.20 12.06
C ARG A 10 3.07 0.90 10.74
N LEU A 11 2.63 0.35 9.61
CA LEU A 11 2.84 0.93 8.27
C LEU A 11 1.89 2.08 7.95
N SER A 12 0.84 2.27 8.74
CA SER A 12 -0.27 3.21 8.57
C SER A 12 -1.10 2.98 7.31
N CYS A 13 -0.49 2.61 6.21
CA CYS A 13 -1.18 2.17 4.99
C CYS A 13 -0.33 1.18 4.20
N VAL A 14 -0.98 0.24 3.50
CA VAL A 14 -0.32 -0.78 2.68
C VAL A 14 -0.97 -0.83 1.32
N GLN A 15 -0.21 -0.53 0.27
CA GLN A 15 -0.73 -0.43 -1.10
C GLN A 15 -1.23 -1.77 -1.63
N LEU A 16 -2.43 -1.74 -2.18
CA LEU A 16 -3.04 -2.81 -2.95
C LEU A 16 -2.73 -2.64 -4.43
N ASP A 17 -2.31 -3.72 -5.08
CA ASP A 17 -2.11 -3.75 -6.52
C ASP A 17 -2.62 -5.06 -7.11
N SER A 18 -3.13 -4.99 -8.35
CA SER A 18 -3.73 -6.12 -9.05
C SER A 18 -2.72 -7.10 -9.65
N ILE A 19 -1.46 -6.71 -9.79
CA ILE A 19 -0.40 -7.54 -10.36
C ILE A 19 -0.10 -8.71 -9.41
N SER A 20 -0.09 -9.93 -9.93
CA SER A 20 0.10 -11.17 -9.17
C SER A 20 1.16 -12.10 -9.76
N THR A 21 2.10 -11.55 -10.52
CA THR A 21 3.17 -12.33 -11.17
C THR A 21 3.97 -13.17 -10.19
N VAL A 22 4.26 -12.63 -9.01
CA VAL A 22 4.83 -13.34 -7.87
C VAL A 22 3.75 -13.54 -6.83
N GLU A 23 3.34 -12.47 -6.21
CA GLU A 23 2.23 -12.39 -5.27
C GLU A 23 1.73 -10.93 -5.23
N ARG A 24 0.54 -10.69 -4.70
CA ARG A 24 -0.02 -9.34 -4.55
C ARG A 24 0.89 -8.45 -3.70
N SER A 25 1.01 -7.18 -4.09
CA SER A 25 1.93 -6.21 -3.47
C SER A 25 1.83 -6.16 -1.94
N HIS A 26 0.62 -6.05 -1.40
CA HIS A 26 0.37 -6.01 0.04
C HIS A 26 0.83 -7.29 0.76
N ARG A 27 0.69 -8.46 0.10
CA ARG A 27 1.16 -9.73 0.69
C ARG A 27 2.67 -9.77 0.79
N ILE A 28 3.39 -9.33 -0.24
CA ILE A 28 4.86 -9.23 -0.24
C ILE A 28 5.31 -8.20 0.81
N ALA A 29 4.70 -7.00 0.83
CA ALA A 29 5.05 -5.94 1.76
C ALA A 29 4.85 -6.34 3.24
N LEU A 30 3.80 -7.05 3.57
CA LEU A 30 3.58 -7.58 4.92
C LEU A 30 4.53 -8.74 5.21
N ALA A 31 4.69 -9.69 4.28
CA ALA A 31 5.56 -10.86 4.48
C ALA A 31 7.03 -10.49 4.64
N SER A 32 7.51 -9.42 3.99
CA SER A 32 8.89 -8.94 4.21
C SER A 32 9.15 -8.52 5.67
N ARG A 33 8.11 -8.21 6.44
CA ARG A 33 8.18 -7.77 7.85
C ARG A 33 7.86 -8.88 8.84
N ILE A 34 6.78 -9.63 8.61
CA ILE A 34 6.28 -10.62 9.58
C ILE A 34 6.45 -12.08 9.14
N GLY A 35 6.95 -12.33 7.93
CA GLY A 35 7.05 -13.69 7.38
C GLY A 35 5.76 -14.17 6.74
N ALA A 36 5.63 -15.49 6.57
CA ALA A 36 4.44 -16.10 5.99
C ALA A 36 3.22 -15.96 6.92
N TYR A 37 2.07 -15.68 6.34
CA TYR A 37 0.79 -15.58 7.05
C TYR A 37 -0.35 -16.08 6.14
N PRO A 38 -1.52 -16.46 6.70
CA PRO A 38 -2.64 -17.01 5.92
C PRO A 38 -3.11 -16.05 4.83
N ALA A 39 -3.36 -16.56 3.62
CA ALA A 39 -3.83 -15.77 2.48
C ALA A 39 -5.15 -15.02 2.77
N THR A 40 -6.00 -15.62 3.62
CA THR A 40 -7.31 -15.07 4.02
C THR A 40 -7.22 -13.96 5.07
N ALA A 41 -6.04 -13.71 5.66
CA ALA A 41 -5.91 -12.79 6.81
C ALA A 41 -6.42 -11.39 6.51
N VAL A 42 -6.06 -10.82 5.33
CA VAL A 42 -6.49 -9.47 4.94
C VAL A 42 -8.00 -9.40 4.75
N SER A 43 -8.60 -10.36 4.02
CA SER A 43 -10.06 -10.42 3.85
C SER A 43 -10.79 -10.60 5.18
N SER A 44 -10.22 -11.40 6.09
CA SER A 44 -10.77 -11.56 7.44
C SER A 44 -10.69 -10.28 8.27
N LEU A 45 -9.61 -9.48 8.13
CA LEU A 45 -9.49 -8.19 8.82
C LEU A 45 -10.46 -7.14 8.26
N LEU A 46 -10.66 -7.13 6.94
CA LEU A 46 -11.68 -6.29 6.29
C LEU A 46 -13.08 -6.63 6.80
N GLY A 47 -13.50 -7.91 6.70
CA GLY A 47 -14.82 -8.34 7.12
C GLY A 47 -15.10 -8.22 8.63
N ARG A 48 -14.06 -8.07 9.46
CA ARG A 48 -14.18 -7.81 10.91
C ARG A 48 -14.07 -6.32 11.26
N GLY A 49 -14.00 -5.43 10.29
CA GLY A 49 -13.82 -4.00 10.52
C GLY A 49 -12.56 -3.65 11.30
N ARG A 50 -11.46 -4.39 11.12
CA ARG A 50 -10.16 -4.11 11.76
C ARG A 50 -9.30 -3.21 10.87
N VAL A 51 -9.50 -3.30 9.57
CA VAL A 51 -8.90 -2.45 8.53
C VAL A 51 -9.98 -2.09 7.53
N PHE A 52 -9.76 -1.03 6.78
CA PHE A 52 -10.61 -0.66 5.65
C PHE A 52 -9.76 -0.39 4.42
N GLU A 53 -10.36 -0.43 3.23
CA GLU A 53 -9.72 -0.10 1.97
C GLU A 53 -10.15 1.29 1.54
N TYR A 54 -9.18 2.17 1.29
CA TYR A 54 -9.45 3.50 0.74
C TYR A 54 -8.21 4.08 0.05
N TRP A 55 -8.37 5.28 -0.52
CA TRP A 55 -7.30 6.03 -1.15
C TRP A 55 -6.41 6.72 -0.12
N ALA A 56 -5.12 6.38 -0.14
CA ALA A 56 -4.04 7.06 0.59
C ALA A 56 -2.91 7.38 -0.40
N HIS A 57 -1.79 6.66 -0.36
CA HIS A 57 -0.78 6.75 -1.44
C HIS A 57 -1.41 6.38 -2.78
N GLU A 58 -2.01 5.23 -2.86
CA GLU A 58 -2.93 4.74 -3.90
C GLU A 58 -4.09 4.01 -3.20
N ALA A 59 -4.70 2.99 -3.82
CA ALA A 59 -5.62 2.12 -3.11
C ALA A 59 -4.85 1.35 -2.02
N CYS A 60 -5.19 1.56 -0.76
CA CYS A 60 -4.47 1.01 0.39
C CYS A 60 -5.40 0.33 1.39
N LEU A 61 -4.82 -0.62 2.13
CA LEU A 61 -5.36 -1.06 3.42
C LEU A 61 -4.95 -0.06 4.48
N LEU A 62 -5.88 0.36 5.31
CA LEU A 62 -5.73 1.36 6.36
C LEU A 62 -6.25 0.80 7.70
N PRO A 63 -5.65 1.13 8.84
CA PRO A 63 -6.22 0.81 10.16
C PRO A 63 -7.62 1.42 10.32
N VAL A 64 -8.59 0.67 10.83
CA VAL A 64 -9.97 1.15 10.94
C VAL A 64 -10.09 2.40 11.82
N GLY A 65 -9.27 2.54 12.86
CA GLY A 65 -9.22 3.74 13.71
C GLY A 65 -8.84 5.02 12.97
N ASP A 66 -8.31 4.92 11.74
CA ASP A 66 -7.99 6.07 10.90
C ASP A 66 -9.14 6.49 9.99
N TRP A 67 -10.27 5.79 10.01
CA TRP A 67 -11.46 6.11 9.21
C TRP A 67 -11.85 7.60 9.29
N PRO A 68 -11.94 8.25 10.47
CA PRO A 68 -12.32 9.65 10.56
C PRO A 68 -11.38 10.60 9.81
N LEU A 69 -10.08 10.24 9.67
CA LEU A 69 -9.10 11.04 8.92
C LEU A 69 -9.39 11.07 7.41
N PHE A 70 -10.11 10.06 6.90
CA PHE A 70 -10.43 9.92 5.48
C PHE A 70 -11.88 10.28 5.17
N ALA A 71 -12.79 10.27 6.16
CA ALA A 71 -14.20 10.56 6.00
C ALA A 71 -14.47 11.93 5.34
N SER A 72 -13.68 12.96 5.67
CA SER A 72 -13.78 14.27 5.02
C SER A 72 -13.44 14.25 3.52
N GLN A 73 -12.62 13.29 3.06
CA GLN A 73 -12.33 13.12 1.64
C GLN A 73 -13.46 12.39 0.92
N MET A 74 -14.08 11.41 1.60
CA MET A 74 -15.23 10.67 1.11
C MET A 74 -16.39 11.64 0.83
N HIS A 75 -16.76 12.47 1.81
CA HIS A 75 -17.82 13.46 1.68
C HIS A 75 -17.56 14.53 0.62
N ARG A 76 -16.31 14.79 0.24
CA ARG A 76 -15.95 15.70 -0.85
C ARG A 76 -15.92 15.04 -2.24
N GLY A 77 -16.35 13.78 -2.34
CA GLY A 77 -16.47 13.07 -3.60
C GLY A 77 -15.19 12.45 -4.15
N GLY A 78 -14.15 12.30 -3.33
CA GLY A 78 -12.97 11.48 -3.62
C GLY A 78 -12.29 11.71 -4.99
N ARG A 79 -11.70 10.65 -5.55
CA ARG A 79 -11.16 10.62 -6.93
C ARG A 79 -12.26 10.28 -7.93
N ARG A 80 -12.40 11.08 -8.99
CA ARG A 80 -13.42 10.87 -10.04
C ARG A 80 -12.88 9.97 -11.16
N TRP A 81 -12.93 8.66 -10.98
CA TRP A 81 -12.56 7.69 -12.02
C TRP A 81 -13.78 7.08 -12.73
N TYR A 82 -14.98 7.38 -12.26
CA TYR A 82 -16.24 6.81 -12.67
C TYR A 82 -17.04 7.68 -13.64
N GLY A 83 -16.43 8.79 -14.14
CA GLY A 83 -17.09 9.69 -15.08
C GLY A 83 -18.39 10.29 -14.52
N ASP A 84 -19.38 10.40 -15.37
CA ASP A 84 -20.71 10.98 -15.13
C ASP A 84 -21.79 9.91 -14.82
N VAL A 85 -21.40 8.72 -14.38
CA VAL A 85 -22.35 7.60 -14.16
C VAL A 85 -23.55 7.97 -13.29
N GLY A 86 -23.40 8.90 -12.34
CA GLY A 86 -24.51 9.36 -11.52
C GLY A 86 -25.54 10.22 -12.26
N GLU A 87 -25.13 10.88 -13.35
CA GLU A 87 -26.00 11.69 -14.20
C GLU A 87 -26.67 10.83 -15.28
N THR A 88 -25.88 9.92 -15.87
CA THR A 88 -26.37 9.02 -16.94
C THR A 88 -27.24 7.86 -16.43
N HIS A 89 -27.08 7.46 -15.17
CA HIS A 89 -27.82 6.37 -14.54
C HIS A 89 -28.32 6.76 -13.13
N PRO A 90 -29.28 7.68 -13.00
CA PRO A 90 -29.66 8.32 -11.72
C PRO A 90 -30.22 7.31 -10.68
N HIS A 91 -30.92 6.26 -11.10
CA HIS A 91 -31.51 5.26 -10.20
C HIS A 91 -30.57 4.12 -9.81
N LEU A 92 -29.43 3.97 -10.52
CA LEU A 92 -28.52 2.83 -10.34
C LEU A 92 -27.88 2.79 -8.94
N ALA A 93 -27.67 3.93 -8.31
CA ALA A 93 -27.15 4.01 -6.94
C ALA A 93 -28.14 3.39 -5.92
N GLU A 94 -29.43 3.75 -6.03
CA GLU A 94 -30.49 3.22 -5.17
C GLU A 94 -30.69 1.72 -5.37
N GLU A 95 -30.70 1.25 -6.62
CA GLU A 95 -30.78 -0.16 -6.95
C GLU A 95 -29.63 -0.98 -6.36
N ILE A 96 -28.39 -0.51 -6.50
CA ILE A 96 -27.20 -1.16 -5.93
C ILE A 96 -27.27 -1.19 -4.40
N LEU A 97 -27.62 -0.09 -3.75
CA LEU A 97 -27.74 -0.02 -2.30
C LEU A 97 -28.86 -0.96 -1.79
N ALA A 98 -30.01 -1.03 -2.46
CA ALA A 98 -31.11 -1.93 -2.12
C ALA A 98 -30.69 -3.41 -2.24
N GLU A 99 -29.99 -3.78 -3.31
CA GLU A 99 -29.47 -5.14 -3.52
C GLU A 99 -28.47 -5.53 -2.43
N ILE A 100 -27.49 -4.66 -2.12
CA ILE A 100 -26.50 -4.91 -1.08
C ILE A 100 -27.19 -4.97 0.30
N THR A 101 -28.18 -4.12 0.55
CA THR A 101 -28.95 -4.14 1.79
C THR A 101 -29.65 -5.48 1.99
N THR A 102 -30.22 -6.04 0.95
CA THR A 102 -31.01 -7.29 1.00
C THR A 102 -30.11 -8.53 1.03
N ARG A 103 -29.06 -8.57 0.21
CA ARG A 103 -28.27 -9.79 -0.05
C ARG A 103 -26.92 -9.85 0.68
N GLY A 104 -26.48 -8.73 1.29
CA GLY A 104 -25.17 -8.63 1.92
C GLY A 104 -24.05 -8.27 0.94
N PRO A 105 -22.80 -8.62 1.22
CA PRO A 105 -21.66 -8.18 0.41
C PRO A 105 -21.73 -8.70 -1.02
N LEU A 106 -21.65 -7.79 -2.01
CA LEU A 106 -21.71 -8.13 -3.43
C LEU A 106 -20.48 -7.62 -4.19
N ALA A 107 -20.04 -8.39 -5.19
CA ALA A 107 -19.02 -7.96 -6.15
C ALA A 107 -19.69 -7.38 -7.41
N SER A 108 -18.93 -6.61 -8.20
CA SER A 108 -19.43 -6.01 -9.44
C SER A 108 -20.02 -7.01 -10.44
N ARG A 109 -19.55 -8.27 -10.43
CA ARG A 109 -20.09 -9.34 -11.27
C ARG A 109 -21.53 -9.76 -10.95
N HIS A 110 -22.05 -9.40 -9.77
CA HIS A 110 -23.43 -9.72 -9.36
C HIS A 110 -24.45 -8.72 -9.91
N PHE A 111 -23.98 -7.62 -10.50
CA PHE A 111 -24.82 -6.64 -11.16
C PHE A 111 -24.70 -6.84 -12.67
N GLU A 112 -25.78 -7.28 -13.31
CA GLU A 112 -25.81 -7.54 -14.74
C GLU A 112 -25.73 -6.24 -15.53
N GLY A 113 -25.00 -6.25 -16.64
CA GLY A 113 -24.86 -5.14 -17.56
C GLY A 113 -23.87 -5.47 -18.67
N THR A 114 -24.19 -5.14 -19.91
CA THR A 114 -23.29 -5.26 -21.05
C THR A 114 -22.31 -4.11 -21.08
N SER A 115 -21.01 -4.37 -21.26
CA SER A 115 -20.02 -3.33 -21.56
C SER A 115 -19.97 -3.11 -23.07
N GLU A 116 -20.21 -1.91 -23.54
CA GLU A 116 -19.84 -1.50 -24.89
C GLU A 116 -18.33 -1.26 -24.92
N GLY A 117 -17.60 -2.08 -25.64
CA GLY A 117 -16.16 -2.31 -25.66
C GLY A 117 -15.18 -1.14 -25.45
N GLY A 118 -14.02 -1.50 -24.96
CA GLY A 118 -12.84 -0.63 -24.74
C GLY A 118 -12.19 -0.85 -23.38
N MET A 119 -10.84 -0.72 -23.28
CA MET A 119 -10.07 -0.99 -22.06
C MET A 119 -10.46 -0.12 -20.85
N TRP A 120 -11.17 0.98 -21.07
CA TRP A 120 -11.62 1.97 -20.08
C TRP A 120 -13.15 2.12 -20.00
N ASN A 121 -13.92 1.39 -20.81
CA ASN A 121 -15.38 1.38 -20.74
C ASN A 121 -15.83 0.43 -19.61
N TRP A 122 -15.98 1.01 -18.44
CA TRP A 122 -16.50 0.28 -17.29
C TRP A 122 -17.99 0.05 -17.44
N LYS A 123 -18.46 -1.15 -17.06
CA LYS A 123 -19.89 -1.40 -16.90
C LYS A 123 -20.46 -0.36 -15.93
N PRO A 124 -21.61 0.27 -16.20
CA PRO A 124 -22.18 1.31 -15.34
C PRO A 124 -22.24 0.91 -13.86
N ALA A 125 -22.64 -0.33 -13.57
CA ALA A 125 -22.68 -0.84 -12.20
C ALA A 125 -21.31 -0.83 -11.50
N LYS A 126 -20.23 -1.17 -12.20
CA LYS A 126 -18.89 -1.09 -11.63
C LYS A 126 -18.47 0.34 -11.35
N ALA A 127 -18.75 1.26 -12.26
CA ALA A 127 -18.46 2.68 -12.09
C ALA A 127 -19.26 3.26 -10.90
N MET A 128 -20.54 2.87 -10.76
CA MET A 128 -21.38 3.29 -9.65
C MET A 128 -20.91 2.70 -8.31
N LEU A 129 -20.54 1.43 -8.24
CA LEU A 129 -19.96 0.82 -7.04
C LEU A 129 -18.67 1.55 -6.60
N ASP A 130 -17.79 1.87 -7.56
CA ASP A 130 -16.57 2.63 -7.26
C ASP A 130 -16.89 4.07 -6.82
N ARG A 131 -17.95 4.70 -7.36
CA ARG A 131 -18.44 6.01 -6.91
C ARG A 131 -18.95 5.93 -5.47
N LEU A 132 -19.85 5.01 -5.16
CA LEU A 132 -20.41 4.83 -3.82
C LEU A 132 -19.31 4.53 -2.78
N TRP A 133 -18.34 3.68 -3.13
CA TRP A 133 -17.18 3.43 -2.29
C TRP A 133 -16.31 4.68 -2.08
N ASN A 134 -16.06 5.46 -3.14
CA ASN A 134 -15.30 6.71 -3.03
C ASN A 134 -15.99 7.75 -2.14
N HIS A 135 -17.32 7.74 -2.13
CA HIS A 135 -18.12 8.66 -1.31
C HIS A 135 -18.31 8.16 0.14
N GLY A 136 -17.98 6.89 0.41
CA GLY A 136 -18.17 6.29 1.73
C GLY A 136 -19.55 5.69 1.97
N ASP A 137 -20.43 5.68 0.95
CA ASP A 137 -21.74 5.03 0.99
C ASP A 137 -21.61 3.51 1.02
N LEU A 138 -20.50 2.99 0.47
CA LEU A 138 -20.11 1.59 0.54
C LEU A 138 -18.67 1.45 1.04
N VAL A 139 -18.38 0.30 1.64
CA VAL A 139 -17.04 -0.13 2.06
C VAL A 139 -16.68 -1.48 1.45
N ILE A 140 -15.41 -1.85 1.53
CA ILE A 140 -14.95 -3.16 1.09
C ILE A 140 -14.95 -4.10 2.30
N ALA A 141 -15.93 -5.00 2.34
CA ALA A 141 -16.07 -6.05 3.37
C ALA A 141 -15.09 -7.21 3.20
N GLY A 142 -14.50 -7.35 2.01
CA GLY A 142 -13.55 -8.43 1.72
C GLY A 142 -13.22 -8.49 0.24
N ARG A 143 -12.48 -9.54 -0.13
CA ARG A 143 -12.11 -9.80 -1.52
C ARG A 143 -12.26 -11.28 -1.86
N GLN A 144 -12.80 -11.56 -3.03
CA GLN A 144 -12.91 -12.90 -3.59
C GLN A 144 -12.18 -12.94 -4.94
N GLY A 145 -11.13 -13.75 -5.08
CA GLY A 145 -10.29 -13.74 -6.28
C GLY A 145 -9.74 -12.34 -6.61
N PHE A 146 -9.44 -11.54 -5.59
CA PHE A 146 -9.06 -10.12 -5.66
C PHE A 146 -10.17 -9.14 -6.07
N GLN A 147 -11.36 -9.60 -6.46
CA GLN A 147 -12.51 -8.72 -6.65
C GLN A 147 -13.01 -8.18 -5.31
N ARG A 148 -13.36 -6.90 -5.27
CA ARG A 148 -13.96 -6.25 -4.12
C ARG A 148 -15.33 -6.80 -3.83
N LEU A 149 -15.63 -7.04 -2.55
CA LEU A 149 -16.97 -7.29 -2.03
C LEU A 149 -17.41 -6.01 -1.31
N TYR A 150 -18.42 -5.36 -1.87
CA TYR A 150 -18.95 -4.10 -1.37
C TYR A 150 -20.08 -4.37 -0.38
N ASP A 151 -20.09 -3.67 0.76
CA ASP A 151 -21.16 -3.73 1.76
C ASP A 151 -21.39 -2.38 2.40
N LEU A 152 -22.44 -2.27 3.22
CA LEU A 152 -22.79 -1.05 3.94
C LEU A 152 -21.78 -0.78 5.05
N PRO A 153 -21.36 0.49 5.28
CA PRO A 153 -20.43 0.86 6.34
C PRO A 153 -20.87 0.35 7.72
N GLU A 154 -22.16 0.44 8.03
CA GLU A 154 -22.73 0.07 9.33
C GLU A 154 -22.61 -1.43 9.66
N ARG A 155 -22.42 -2.27 8.64
CA ARG A 155 -22.23 -3.71 8.80
C ARG A 155 -20.78 -4.11 9.02
N VAL A 156 -19.84 -3.28 8.56
CA VAL A 156 -18.41 -3.61 8.49
C VAL A 156 -17.59 -2.78 9.46
N ILE A 157 -17.83 -1.46 9.50
CA ILE A 157 -17.06 -0.53 10.33
C ILE A 157 -17.68 -0.47 11.74
N PRO A 158 -16.88 -0.62 12.81
CA PRO A 158 -17.41 -0.51 14.17
C PRO A 158 -18.13 0.81 14.40
N LYS A 159 -19.32 0.74 15.03
CA LYS A 159 -20.15 1.92 15.29
C LYS A 159 -19.39 3.07 15.96
N ALA A 160 -18.55 2.77 16.95
CA ALA A 160 -17.73 3.77 17.63
C ALA A 160 -16.74 4.51 16.70
N VAL A 161 -16.35 3.90 15.57
CA VAL A 161 -15.49 4.52 14.56
C VAL A 161 -16.32 5.37 13.60
N LEU A 162 -17.52 4.90 13.22
CA LEU A 162 -18.44 5.67 12.37
C LEU A 162 -18.95 6.93 13.08
N ASP A 163 -19.25 6.82 14.37
CA ASP A 163 -19.74 7.92 15.22
C ASP A 163 -18.61 8.89 15.65
N ALA A 164 -17.35 8.52 15.43
CA ALA A 164 -16.22 9.36 15.83
C ALA A 164 -16.23 10.70 15.06
N PRO A 165 -15.95 11.82 15.73
CA PRO A 165 -15.94 13.12 15.08
C PRO A 165 -14.91 13.17 13.95
N ILE A 166 -15.31 13.74 12.81
CA ILE A 166 -14.39 14.00 11.70
C ILE A 166 -13.53 15.20 12.12
N PRO A 167 -12.19 15.01 12.20
CA PRO A 167 -11.31 16.08 12.67
C PRO A 167 -11.29 17.25 11.68
N ALA A 168 -11.11 18.46 12.21
CA ALA A 168 -10.85 19.63 11.39
C ALA A 168 -9.54 19.46 10.59
N GLU A 169 -9.41 20.17 9.47
CA GLU A 169 -8.27 19.97 8.56
C GLU A 169 -6.89 20.12 9.23
N PRO A 170 -6.64 21.09 10.14
CA PRO A 170 -5.36 21.18 10.86
C PRO A 170 -5.08 19.94 11.72
N GLU A 171 -6.06 19.45 12.46
CA GLU A 171 -5.95 18.25 13.31
C GLU A 171 -5.71 16.99 12.46
N ARG A 172 -6.42 16.89 11.36
CA ARG A 172 -6.25 15.83 10.38
C ARG A 172 -4.82 15.81 9.81
N LEU A 173 -4.29 16.98 9.42
CA LEU A 173 -2.93 17.09 8.90
C LEU A 173 -1.89 16.73 9.98
N CYS A 174 -2.07 17.17 11.22
CA CYS A 174 -1.24 16.74 12.36
C CYS A 174 -1.21 15.22 12.50
N ALA A 175 -2.38 14.59 12.47
CA ALA A 175 -2.47 13.13 12.58
C ALA A 175 -1.78 12.42 11.42
N LEU A 176 -1.99 12.85 10.18
CA LEU A 176 -1.35 12.25 9.00
C LEU A 176 0.16 12.43 9.00
N VAL A 177 0.67 13.61 9.35
CA VAL A 177 2.13 13.87 9.49
C VAL A 177 2.74 12.92 10.49
N LEU A 178 2.18 12.80 11.69
CA LEU A 178 2.69 11.92 12.75
C LEU A 178 2.66 10.45 12.33
N ARG A 179 1.56 9.98 11.72
CA ARG A 179 1.45 8.60 11.26
C ARG A 179 2.45 8.29 10.13
N GLY A 180 2.59 9.19 9.17
CA GLY A 180 3.54 9.04 8.08
C GLY A 180 4.98 8.92 8.59
N VAL A 181 5.38 9.82 9.49
CA VAL A 181 6.71 9.82 10.10
C VAL A 181 6.92 8.56 10.94
N ALA A 182 5.97 8.19 11.79
CA ALA A 182 6.07 6.99 12.62
C ALA A 182 6.17 5.71 11.79
N SER A 183 5.45 5.62 10.66
CA SER A 183 5.42 4.43 9.80
C SER A 183 6.75 4.16 9.08
N ARG A 184 7.53 5.22 8.84
CA ARG A 184 8.78 5.18 8.07
C ARG A 184 10.02 5.40 8.96
N GLY A 185 9.84 5.88 10.18
CA GLY A 185 10.91 6.28 11.11
C GLY A 185 11.55 7.62 10.75
N ALA A 186 11.78 7.88 9.47
CA ALA A 186 12.30 9.15 8.94
C ALA A 186 11.67 9.45 7.59
N LEU A 187 11.25 10.70 7.37
CA LEU A 187 10.75 11.21 6.09
C LEU A 187 11.19 12.65 5.87
N THR A 188 11.40 13.04 4.63
CA THR A 188 11.42 14.46 4.26
C THR A 188 9.99 15.02 4.27
N GLU A 189 9.82 16.34 4.27
CA GLU A 189 8.48 16.96 4.09
C GLU A 189 7.85 16.51 2.77
N ALA A 190 8.64 16.40 1.70
CA ALA A 190 8.17 15.86 0.42
C ALA A 190 7.76 14.39 0.55
N GLY A 191 8.50 13.59 1.31
CA GLY A 191 8.17 12.20 1.59
C GLY A 191 6.87 12.03 2.37
N ILE A 192 6.55 12.95 3.30
CA ILE A 192 5.25 12.95 4.01
C ILE A 192 4.11 13.22 3.02
N VAL A 193 4.27 14.21 2.14
CA VAL A 193 3.30 14.53 1.08
C VAL A 193 3.10 13.34 0.16
N GLU A 194 4.18 12.70 -0.27
CA GLU A 194 4.14 11.53 -1.15
C GLU A 194 3.48 10.32 -0.48
N HIS A 195 3.75 10.09 0.81
CA HIS A 195 3.18 8.98 1.58
C HIS A 195 1.64 8.98 1.55
N TRP A 196 1.03 10.18 1.62
CA TRP A 196 -0.43 10.34 1.68
C TRP A 196 -1.04 10.90 0.38
N ARG A 197 -0.23 11.16 -0.65
CA ARG A 197 -0.68 11.84 -1.89
C ARG A 197 -1.41 13.16 -1.57
N LEU A 198 -0.88 13.94 -0.65
CA LEU A 198 -1.52 15.19 -0.24
C LEU A 198 -1.49 16.23 -1.36
N LYS A 199 -2.67 16.70 -1.75
CA LYS A 199 -2.78 17.84 -2.69
C LYS A 199 -2.24 19.11 -2.03
N GLY A 200 -1.62 20.00 -2.80
CA GLY A 200 -1.04 21.25 -2.31
C GLY A 200 0.44 21.14 -1.90
N GLY A 201 1.02 19.95 -1.98
CA GLY A 201 2.46 19.74 -1.79
C GLY A 201 2.97 20.10 -0.39
N VAL A 202 4.27 20.36 -0.28
CA VAL A 202 4.95 20.67 0.98
C VAL A 202 4.41 21.94 1.64
N ALA A 203 3.97 22.93 0.87
CA ALA A 203 3.41 24.18 1.40
C ALA A 203 2.24 23.93 2.35
N ARG A 204 1.43 22.89 2.07
CA ARG A 204 0.26 22.54 2.87
C ARG A 204 0.58 22.01 4.26
N ILE A 205 1.72 21.35 4.45
CA ILE A 205 2.07 20.70 5.71
C ILE A 205 3.16 21.44 6.48
N ARG A 206 3.78 22.46 5.90
CA ARG A 206 4.95 23.14 6.46
C ARG A 206 4.69 23.73 7.85
N SER A 207 3.57 24.42 8.03
CA SER A 207 3.18 24.98 9.33
C SER A 207 2.87 23.87 10.34
N THR A 208 2.22 22.79 9.91
CA THR A 208 1.93 21.63 10.77
C THR A 208 3.22 20.97 11.24
N VAL A 209 4.18 20.74 10.35
CA VAL A 209 5.48 20.16 10.72
C VAL A 209 6.23 21.10 11.67
N ALA A 210 6.23 22.43 11.41
CA ALA A 210 6.87 23.41 12.29
C ALA A 210 6.26 23.42 13.69
N ALA A 211 4.93 23.38 13.80
CA ALA A 211 4.22 23.30 15.08
C ALA A 211 4.56 21.99 15.84
N LEU A 212 4.53 20.85 15.16
CA LEU A 212 4.88 19.56 15.77
C LEU A 212 6.35 19.46 16.23
N VAL A 213 7.25 20.19 15.58
CA VAL A 213 8.64 20.32 16.02
C VAL A 213 8.76 21.25 17.23
N ALA A 214 8.03 22.37 17.24
CA ALA A 214 8.00 23.29 18.37
C ALA A 214 7.42 22.63 19.64
N ASP A 215 6.41 21.74 19.46
CA ASP A 215 5.77 20.97 20.54
C ASP A 215 6.60 19.72 20.97
N ASP A 216 7.82 19.56 20.50
CA ASP A 216 8.71 18.41 20.75
C ASP A 216 8.06 17.04 20.47
N ARG A 217 7.18 16.98 19.49
CA ARG A 217 6.58 15.72 18.99
C ARG A 217 7.37 15.13 17.83
N LEU A 218 8.04 15.97 17.06
CA LEU A 218 8.93 15.62 15.95
C LEU A 218 10.26 16.36 16.10
N LYS A 219 11.31 15.83 15.48
CA LYS A 219 12.60 16.50 15.32
C LYS A 219 12.97 16.62 13.86
N ARG A 220 13.63 17.72 13.52
CA ARG A 220 14.19 17.96 12.20
C ARG A 220 15.70 17.68 12.26
N ILE A 221 16.16 16.68 11.51
CA ILE A 221 17.56 16.24 11.50
C ILE A 221 18.20 16.67 10.19
N ALA A 222 19.28 17.41 10.26
CA ALA A 222 20.14 17.67 9.10
C ALA A 222 20.86 16.38 8.71
N VAL A 223 21.05 16.17 7.41
CA VAL A 223 21.74 14.99 6.89
C VAL A 223 23.08 15.41 6.29
N GLU A 224 24.13 14.63 6.54
CA GLU A 224 25.52 14.96 6.18
C GLU A 224 25.74 15.25 4.69
N ASP A 225 24.92 14.68 3.80
CA ASP A 225 24.99 14.92 2.35
C ASP A 225 24.49 16.30 1.90
N GLY A 226 24.09 17.18 2.84
CA GLY A 226 23.54 18.51 2.56
C GLY A 226 22.16 18.53 1.92
N GLY A 227 21.51 17.37 1.77
CA GLY A 227 20.16 17.25 1.21
C GLY A 227 19.07 17.76 2.15
N ALA A 228 17.80 17.65 1.71
CA ALA A 228 16.66 18.05 2.53
C ALA A 228 16.69 17.35 3.90
N PRO A 229 16.43 18.08 5.01
CA PRO A 229 16.41 17.50 6.33
C PRO A 229 15.31 16.43 6.44
N VAL A 230 15.52 15.47 7.31
CA VAL A 230 14.51 14.45 7.63
C VAL A 230 13.77 14.79 8.90
N ILE A 231 12.52 14.43 8.94
CA ILE A 231 11.64 14.55 10.10
C ILE A 231 11.54 13.17 10.73
N VAL A 232 11.82 13.11 12.04
CA VAL A 232 11.77 11.87 12.83
C VAL A 232 10.88 12.08 14.06
N PRO A 233 10.35 11.01 14.69
CA PRO A 233 9.72 11.13 16.00
C PRO A 233 10.68 11.73 17.03
N ALA A 234 10.19 12.57 17.95
CA ALA A 234 11.05 13.23 18.95
C ALA A 234 11.86 12.23 19.81
N GLY A 235 11.24 11.08 20.14
CA GLY A 235 11.87 9.99 20.90
C GLY A 235 12.63 8.97 20.04
N ALA A 236 12.94 9.26 18.76
CA ALA A 236 13.64 8.31 17.91
C ALA A 236 15.06 8.06 18.42
N ASP A 237 15.41 6.80 18.61
CA ASP A 237 16.79 6.38 18.84
C ASP A 237 17.53 6.36 17.50
N LEU A 238 18.51 7.25 17.35
CA LEU A 238 19.34 7.36 16.15
C LEU A 238 20.58 6.46 16.19
N ALA A 239 20.85 5.83 17.34
CA ALA A 239 22.00 4.95 17.56
C ALA A 239 21.67 3.47 17.34
N LEU A 240 20.58 3.15 16.64
CA LEU A 240 20.18 1.76 16.36
C LEU A 240 21.29 0.97 15.66
N PRO A 241 21.51 -0.29 16.06
CA PRO A 241 22.47 -1.15 15.37
C PRO A 241 22.00 -1.38 13.93
N ARG A 242 22.96 -1.56 13.01
CA ARG A 242 22.64 -1.86 11.62
C ARG A 242 21.78 -3.11 11.51
N PRO A 243 20.69 -3.07 10.76
CA PRO A 243 19.84 -4.24 10.58
C PRO A 243 20.60 -5.33 9.81
N THR A 244 20.35 -6.59 10.16
CA THR A 244 20.97 -7.77 9.50
C THR A 244 20.00 -8.50 8.59
N ALA A 245 18.74 -8.08 8.54
CA ALA A 245 17.70 -8.73 7.74
C ALA A 245 18.05 -8.75 6.25
N ALA A 246 17.63 -9.82 5.58
CA ALA A 246 17.69 -9.98 4.13
C ALA A 246 16.28 -10.32 3.63
N VAL A 247 15.69 -9.42 2.84
CA VAL A 247 14.30 -9.55 2.37
C VAL A 247 14.13 -9.04 0.94
N LEU A 248 13.16 -9.61 0.23
CA LEU A 248 12.70 -9.10 -1.05
C LEU A 248 11.50 -8.17 -0.80
N LEU A 249 11.59 -6.95 -1.32
CA LEU A 249 10.55 -5.95 -1.16
C LEU A 249 9.58 -5.99 -2.34
N SER A 250 8.31 -5.67 -2.09
CA SER A 250 7.38 -5.36 -3.17
C SER A 250 7.88 -4.14 -3.96
N PRO A 251 7.70 -4.09 -5.30
CA PRO A 251 7.93 -2.85 -6.05
C PRO A 251 7.05 -1.67 -5.58
N PHE A 252 5.96 -1.97 -4.87
CA PHE A 252 5.03 -0.99 -4.30
C PHE A 252 5.17 -0.85 -2.78
N ASP A 253 6.34 -1.24 -2.24
CA ASP A 253 6.60 -1.12 -0.81
C ASP A 253 6.71 0.33 -0.37
N ASN A 254 6.15 0.64 0.80
CA ASN A 254 6.19 1.99 1.39
C ASN A 254 7.59 2.59 1.40
N LEU A 255 8.62 1.77 1.63
CA LEU A 255 10.02 2.21 1.69
C LEU A 255 10.49 2.85 0.37
N LEU A 256 9.84 2.54 -0.76
CA LEU A 256 10.25 2.93 -2.11
C LEU A 256 9.40 4.06 -2.72
N TRP A 257 8.35 4.52 -2.04
CA TRP A 257 7.44 5.52 -2.60
C TRP A 257 8.10 6.88 -2.85
N ASP A 258 8.88 7.38 -1.87
CA ASP A 258 9.71 8.58 -2.04
C ASP A 258 11.01 8.19 -2.76
N ARG A 259 10.98 8.20 -4.09
CA ARG A 259 12.13 7.79 -4.92
C ARG A 259 13.39 8.62 -4.69
N PRO A 260 13.32 9.98 -4.58
CA PRO A 260 14.48 10.80 -4.20
C PRO A 260 15.09 10.39 -2.86
N PHE A 261 14.26 10.15 -1.86
CA PHE A 261 14.71 9.69 -0.55
C PHE A 261 15.27 8.26 -0.59
N ALA A 262 14.63 7.34 -1.31
CA ALA A 262 15.13 5.97 -1.48
C ALA A 262 16.51 5.94 -2.18
N ARG A 263 16.71 6.79 -3.19
CA ARG A 263 18.03 6.96 -3.84
C ARG A 263 19.08 7.43 -2.84
N ARG A 264 18.74 8.42 -2.03
CA ARG A 264 19.64 9.02 -1.06
C ARG A 264 19.95 8.10 0.12
N ALA A 265 18.92 7.50 0.73
CA ALA A 265 19.03 6.70 1.94
C ALA A 265 19.50 5.26 1.68
N LEU A 266 19.11 4.67 0.54
CA LEU A 266 19.34 3.25 0.22
C LEU A 266 20.31 3.06 -0.94
N GLY A 267 20.77 4.15 -1.60
CA GLY A 267 21.59 4.10 -2.81
C GLY A 267 20.87 3.44 -4.00
N PHE A 268 19.53 3.53 -4.07
CA PHE A 268 18.73 2.73 -4.99
C PHE A 268 17.85 3.57 -5.91
N GLU A 269 18.04 3.44 -7.20
CA GLU A 269 17.14 3.99 -8.21
C GLU A 269 15.96 3.04 -8.46
N HIS A 270 14.80 3.41 -7.91
CA HIS A 270 13.60 2.59 -8.03
C HIS A 270 12.94 2.75 -9.41
N LEU A 271 12.90 1.64 -10.17
CA LEU A 271 12.26 1.55 -11.48
C LEU A 271 11.16 0.48 -11.45
N ILE A 272 9.97 0.85 -11.91
CA ILE A 272 8.87 -0.09 -12.12
C ILE A 272 8.70 -0.25 -13.63
N GLU A 273 9.02 -1.45 -14.15
CA GLU A 273 9.04 -1.72 -15.58
C GLU A 273 7.84 -2.55 -16.07
N VAL A 274 6.93 -2.89 -15.19
CA VAL A 274 5.75 -3.70 -15.48
C VAL A 274 4.84 -3.09 -16.57
N TYR A 275 4.85 -1.76 -16.68
CA TYR A 275 4.07 -1.02 -17.70
C TYR A 275 4.84 -0.79 -19.01
N LYS A 276 6.13 -1.18 -19.07
CA LYS A 276 6.94 -1.04 -20.27
C LYS A 276 6.78 -2.26 -21.20
N PRO A 277 6.83 -2.08 -22.52
CA PRO A 277 7.00 -3.18 -23.46
C PRO A 277 8.23 -4.02 -23.11
N GLN A 278 8.20 -5.30 -23.43
CA GLN A 278 9.29 -6.24 -23.07
C GLN A 278 10.67 -5.78 -23.58
N SER A 279 10.73 -5.26 -24.80
CA SER A 279 11.96 -4.75 -25.42
C SER A 279 12.58 -3.54 -24.73
N GLN A 280 11.82 -2.83 -23.89
CA GLN A 280 12.27 -1.63 -23.17
C GLN A 280 12.56 -1.91 -21.68
N ARG A 281 12.43 -3.16 -21.24
CA ARG A 281 12.71 -3.54 -19.84
C ARG A 281 14.20 -3.84 -19.66
N ARG A 282 14.82 -3.15 -18.72
CA ARG A 282 16.23 -3.33 -18.37
C ARG A 282 16.44 -4.52 -17.44
N PHE A 283 15.53 -4.71 -16.46
CA PHE A 283 15.70 -5.68 -15.38
C PHE A 283 14.68 -6.81 -15.40
N GLY A 284 13.51 -6.60 -16.00
CA GLY A 284 12.46 -7.63 -16.06
C GLY A 284 11.05 -7.08 -15.90
N TYR A 285 10.09 -7.99 -15.78
CA TYR A 285 8.67 -7.60 -15.70
C TYR A 285 8.25 -7.23 -14.27
N TYR A 286 8.50 -8.12 -13.31
CA TYR A 286 8.12 -7.90 -11.91
C TYR A 286 9.32 -8.12 -11.00
N VAL A 287 10.11 -7.07 -10.89
CA VAL A 287 11.41 -7.07 -10.26
C VAL A 287 11.30 -6.61 -8.81
N LEU A 288 11.73 -7.47 -7.88
CA LEU A 288 11.72 -7.20 -6.45
C LEU A 288 13.09 -6.68 -6.02
N PRO A 289 13.18 -5.48 -5.38
CA PRO A 289 14.40 -5.03 -4.75
C PRO A 289 14.84 -5.95 -3.61
N PHE A 290 16.11 -6.31 -3.59
CA PHE A 290 16.72 -7.13 -2.56
C PHE A 290 17.40 -6.24 -1.50
N LEU A 291 16.72 -6.07 -0.37
CA LEU A 291 17.24 -5.36 0.79
C LEU A 291 18.06 -6.30 1.66
N ARG A 292 19.31 -5.91 1.97
CA ARG A 292 20.19 -6.59 2.92
C ARG A 292 20.74 -5.56 3.91
N GLY A 293 20.36 -5.70 5.15
CA GLY A 293 20.70 -4.71 6.16
C GLY A 293 20.02 -3.36 5.85
N ASP A 294 20.81 -2.32 5.71
CA ASP A 294 20.41 -0.94 5.43
C ASP A 294 20.52 -0.55 3.94
N ARG A 295 20.85 -1.49 3.03
CA ARG A 295 21.07 -1.20 1.62
C ARG A 295 20.29 -2.14 0.71
N ILE A 296 19.83 -1.64 -0.43
CA ILE A 296 19.36 -2.48 -1.53
C ILE A 296 20.58 -2.89 -2.33
N VAL A 297 20.83 -4.22 -2.39
CA VAL A 297 22.04 -4.80 -2.97
C VAL A 297 21.78 -5.47 -4.30
N GLY A 298 20.54 -5.52 -4.75
CA GLY A 298 20.20 -6.12 -6.06
C GLY A 298 18.72 -6.07 -6.37
N ARG A 299 18.41 -6.61 -7.54
CA ARG A 299 17.07 -6.72 -8.14
C ARG A 299 16.85 -8.15 -8.59
N VAL A 300 15.71 -8.72 -8.25
CA VAL A 300 15.40 -10.11 -8.60
C VAL A 300 14.12 -10.15 -9.44
N ASP A 301 14.22 -10.55 -10.70
CA ASP A 301 13.04 -10.81 -11.54
C ASP A 301 12.51 -12.21 -11.23
N LEU A 302 11.28 -12.26 -10.77
CA LEU A 302 10.63 -13.46 -10.25
C LEU A 302 9.28 -13.74 -10.93
N LYS A 303 8.92 -15.02 -10.94
CA LYS A 303 7.58 -15.49 -11.31
C LYS A 303 7.15 -16.61 -10.36
N SER A 304 5.92 -16.59 -9.89
CA SER A 304 5.29 -17.76 -9.26
C SER A 304 4.63 -18.63 -10.31
N GLU A 305 5.05 -19.89 -10.40
CA GLU A 305 4.37 -20.90 -11.19
C GLU A 305 3.54 -21.77 -10.24
N ARG A 306 2.26 -21.36 -10.09
CA ARG A 306 1.38 -21.96 -9.08
C ARG A 306 0.96 -23.38 -9.42
N ALA A 307 0.96 -23.73 -10.72
CA ALA A 307 0.60 -25.09 -11.15
C ALA A 307 1.64 -26.14 -10.71
N THR A 308 2.92 -25.73 -10.62
CA THR A 308 4.03 -26.62 -10.21
C THR A 308 4.52 -26.31 -8.78
N GLY A 309 3.94 -25.31 -8.10
CA GLY A 309 4.37 -24.91 -6.76
C GLY A 309 5.76 -24.23 -6.73
N GLU A 310 6.22 -23.65 -7.84
CA GLU A 310 7.56 -23.12 -7.96
C GLU A 310 7.65 -21.60 -7.90
N LEU A 311 8.63 -21.07 -7.15
CA LEU A 311 9.11 -19.71 -7.29
C LEU A 311 10.30 -19.70 -8.27
N ILE A 312 10.10 -19.14 -9.46
CA ILE A 312 11.12 -19.12 -10.52
C ILE A 312 11.91 -17.82 -10.42
N VAL A 313 13.23 -17.94 -10.29
CA VAL A 313 14.19 -16.83 -10.41
C VAL A 313 14.58 -16.69 -11.88
N LYS A 314 14.08 -15.67 -12.55
CA LYS A 314 14.39 -15.38 -13.94
C LYS A 314 15.76 -14.71 -14.10
N ALA A 315 16.05 -13.76 -13.21
CA ALA A 315 17.34 -13.06 -13.20
C ALA A 315 17.62 -12.45 -11.80
N PHE A 316 18.90 -12.34 -11.47
CA PHE A 316 19.39 -11.57 -10.34
C PHE A 316 20.41 -10.55 -10.83
N HIS A 317 20.07 -9.26 -10.69
CA HIS A 317 20.91 -8.13 -11.03
C HIS A 317 21.46 -7.51 -9.75
N ARG A 318 22.75 -7.49 -9.57
CA ARG A 318 23.40 -6.80 -8.44
C ARG A 318 23.43 -5.29 -8.71
N GLU A 319 23.26 -4.48 -7.67
CA GLU A 319 23.49 -3.04 -7.76
C GLU A 319 24.99 -2.75 -7.92
N ASP A 320 25.29 -1.57 -8.44
CA ASP A 320 26.66 -1.13 -8.69
C ASP A 320 27.48 -1.14 -7.37
N GLY A 321 28.73 -1.60 -7.46
CA GLY A 321 29.62 -1.74 -6.31
C GLY A 321 29.34 -2.95 -5.40
N VAL A 322 28.29 -3.74 -5.64
CA VAL A 322 28.01 -4.97 -4.87
C VAL A 322 28.80 -6.14 -5.43
N ARG A 323 29.78 -6.61 -4.67
CA ARG A 323 30.60 -7.78 -5.05
C ARG A 323 29.85 -9.10 -4.81
N ARG A 324 30.05 -10.07 -5.70
CA ARG A 324 29.57 -11.43 -5.47
C ARG A 324 30.32 -12.05 -4.29
N SER A 325 29.59 -12.74 -3.42
CA SER A 325 30.16 -13.48 -2.29
C SER A 325 29.20 -14.58 -1.84
N GLY A 326 29.71 -15.65 -1.23
CA GLY A 326 28.87 -16.69 -0.64
C GLY A 326 27.86 -16.12 0.36
N ALA A 327 28.26 -15.14 1.19
CA ALA A 327 27.37 -14.49 2.14
C ALA A 327 26.24 -13.67 1.47
N LEU A 328 26.43 -13.17 0.24
CA LEU A 328 25.37 -12.54 -0.54
C LEU A 328 24.42 -13.60 -1.11
N ASP A 329 24.96 -14.68 -1.64
CA ASP A 329 24.19 -15.79 -2.20
C ASP A 329 23.34 -16.46 -1.11
N ASP A 330 23.90 -16.74 0.08
CA ASP A 330 23.17 -17.25 1.25
C ASP A 330 22.05 -16.31 1.74
N ALA A 331 22.32 -15.01 1.72
CA ALA A 331 21.32 -14.01 2.10
C ALA A 331 20.17 -13.96 1.11
N LEU A 332 20.46 -14.08 -0.20
CA LEU A 332 19.45 -14.17 -1.25
C LEU A 332 18.62 -15.46 -1.11
N ASP A 333 19.27 -16.60 -0.82
CA ASP A 333 18.57 -17.87 -0.62
C ASP A 333 17.58 -17.79 0.54
N ARG A 334 17.98 -17.19 1.68
CA ARG A 334 17.08 -16.96 2.81
C ARG A 334 15.90 -16.04 2.44
N ALA A 335 16.16 -15.00 1.66
CA ALA A 335 15.12 -14.06 1.23
C ALA A 335 14.13 -14.72 0.25
N LEU A 336 14.64 -15.53 -0.69
CA LEU A 336 13.82 -16.31 -1.62
C LEU A 336 12.97 -17.35 -0.89
N ASP A 337 13.54 -18.09 0.06
CA ASP A 337 12.80 -19.08 0.85
C ASP A 337 11.71 -18.43 1.72
N ARG A 338 12.00 -17.28 2.33
CA ARG A 338 10.99 -16.48 3.05
C ARG A 338 9.83 -16.09 2.14
N LEU A 339 10.11 -15.58 0.94
CA LEU A 339 9.09 -15.19 -0.04
C LEU A 339 8.31 -16.40 -0.55
N ARG A 340 8.99 -17.50 -0.89
CA ARG A 340 8.39 -18.78 -1.31
C ARG A 340 7.33 -19.25 -0.31
N ARG A 341 7.69 -19.30 1.00
CA ARG A 341 6.74 -19.66 2.08
C ARG A 341 5.55 -18.70 2.15
N ALA A 342 5.79 -17.40 2.00
CA ALA A 342 4.73 -16.39 2.00
C ALA A 342 3.77 -16.51 0.82
N CYS A 343 4.27 -16.99 -0.34
CA CYS A 343 3.48 -17.30 -1.53
C CYS A 343 2.78 -18.66 -1.47
N GLY A 344 3.07 -19.51 -0.47
CA GLY A 344 2.56 -20.88 -0.37
C GLY A 344 3.11 -21.82 -1.45
N LEU A 345 4.35 -21.57 -1.91
CA LEU A 345 5.02 -22.37 -2.92
C LEU A 345 5.96 -23.40 -2.26
N GLU A 346 6.26 -24.48 -2.98
CA GLU A 346 7.00 -25.63 -2.45
C GLU A 346 8.50 -25.50 -2.67
N THR A 347 8.91 -24.99 -3.84
CA THR A 347 10.32 -24.95 -4.23
C THR A 347 10.74 -23.61 -4.83
N VAL A 348 12.06 -23.38 -4.88
CA VAL A 348 12.68 -22.28 -5.62
C VAL A 348 13.46 -22.87 -6.79
N ARG A 349 13.17 -22.45 -8.02
CA ARG A 349 13.91 -22.82 -9.22
C ARG A 349 14.73 -21.61 -9.71
N ARG A 350 16.04 -21.82 -9.85
CA ARG A 350 17.01 -20.86 -10.41
C ARG A 350 17.39 -21.22 -11.84
#